data_740a1ffbc8680d11ca7790873b00c934
#
_entry.id   740a1ffbc8680d11ca7790873b00c934
#
_cell.length_a   1.000
_cell.length_b   1.000
_cell.length_c   1.000
_cell.angle_alpha   90.00
_cell.angle_beta   90.00
_cell.angle_gamma   90.00
#
_symmetry.space_group_name_H-M   'P 1'
#
loop_
_entity.id
_entity.type
_entity.pdbx_description
1 polymer ?
#
loop_
_entity_poly.entity_id
_entity_poly.type
_entity_poly.pdbx_seq_one_letter_code
_entity_poly.pdbx_strand_id
1 'polypeptide(L)'
;ALDGKGGAAMTETVSAIGIRFSFMPRGGVLRDLAVEDDGATVAPLHRAPWAPDEVPPDAPPHQRWLEGDFLAAPMGAGPDGLHGLAANGDWRVAPAPPGSLRAVLDGAVQGATLVKELSVTDGHPFLYQRHLFIGGSGSLPVSNHAMISVPNGAKLSFSRKRWWESLAEPLETTRGRSGLAYPKRSEDAAEFPGADGRTVNLHRYPWGERHEDFVTGVEDPASRLGWTAVVRPAEGDLILSLRNPRALPLTMLWQSNGGRDYAPWNGRHIGCLGVEEGAALPMLGLSSRECPDPLTAAGQPALLVLDPSGTVEVRHVLGAIRWPSGQAVAGVMLDGDTLTVTGDWGAERKLPIRGGWLGLSHDLPPVTPAKSALDWDN
;
A
#
# COMPACT_ATOMS: atom_id res chain seq x y z
N ALA A 1 3.48 -41.60 13.34
CA ALA A 1 4.48 -40.58 13.58
C ALA A 1 4.90 -40.05 12.20
N LEU A 2 4.39 -38.92 11.79
CA LEU A 2 4.86 -38.18 10.63
C LEU A 2 5.57 -36.96 11.19
N ASP A 3 6.90 -36.99 11.13
CA ASP A 3 7.77 -35.87 11.50
C ASP A 3 7.48 -34.68 10.55
N GLY A 4 6.75 -33.71 11.06
CA GLY A 4 6.57 -32.41 10.42
C GLY A 4 7.85 -31.58 10.51
N LYS A 5 8.83 -31.81 9.64
CA LYS A 5 9.88 -30.83 9.37
C LYS A 5 9.24 -29.69 8.58
N GLY A 6 8.86 -28.63 9.26
CA GLY A 6 8.54 -27.35 8.63
C GLY A 6 9.78 -26.80 7.93
N GLY A 7 9.96 -27.16 6.67
CA GLY A 7 10.93 -26.49 5.81
C GLY A 7 10.58 -25.02 5.73
N ALA A 8 11.53 -24.13 6.05
CA ALA A 8 11.37 -22.71 5.80
C ALA A 8 10.99 -22.55 4.33
N ALA A 9 9.83 -21.94 4.06
CA ALA A 9 9.37 -21.69 2.70
C ALA A 9 10.47 -20.90 1.99
N MET A 10 11.02 -21.46 0.91
CA MET A 10 12.12 -20.84 0.19
C MET A 10 11.65 -19.53 -0.45
N THR A 11 12.45 -18.49 -0.28
CA THR A 11 12.22 -17.20 -0.95
C THR A 11 12.49 -17.38 -2.45
N GLU A 12 11.54 -16.99 -3.28
CA GLU A 12 11.68 -16.98 -4.74
C GLU A 12 12.20 -15.63 -5.20
N THR A 13 13.21 -15.62 -6.09
CA THR A 13 13.73 -14.39 -6.68
C THR A 13 13.38 -14.32 -8.16
N VAL A 14 12.85 -13.17 -8.57
CA VAL A 14 12.48 -12.88 -9.96
C VAL A 14 13.23 -11.63 -10.42
N SER A 15 13.72 -11.66 -11.65
CA SER A 15 14.48 -10.55 -12.22
C SER A 15 14.18 -10.34 -13.70
N ALA A 16 14.39 -9.10 -14.11
CA ALA A 16 14.54 -8.66 -15.50
C ALA A 16 15.74 -7.69 -15.56
N ILE A 17 16.14 -7.27 -16.75
CA ILE A 17 17.26 -6.32 -16.91
C ILE A 17 16.91 -5.02 -16.17
N GLY A 18 17.73 -4.66 -15.17
CA GLY A 18 17.58 -3.44 -14.39
C GLY A 18 16.65 -3.53 -13.19
N ILE A 19 15.99 -4.67 -12.93
CA ILE A 19 15.08 -4.80 -11.79
C ILE A 19 15.04 -6.24 -11.28
N ARG A 20 14.95 -6.39 -9.95
CA ARG A 20 14.71 -7.67 -9.29
C ARG A 20 13.88 -7.50 -8.01
N PHE A 21 13.23 -8.57 -7.60
CA PHE A 21 12.55 -8.66 -6.31
C PHE A 21 12.59 -10.08 -5.78
N SER A 22 12.32 -10.24 -4.50
CA SER A 22 12.13 -11.53 -3.85
C SER A 22 10.69 -11.67 -3.35
N PHE A 23 10.19 -12.89 -3.30
CA PHE A 23 8.86 -13.22 -2.78
C PHE A 23 8.97 -14.22 -1.65
N MET A 24 8.39 -13.90 -0.52
CA MET A 24 8.27 -14.79 0.64
C MET A 24 6.86 -15.39 0.67
N PRO A 25 6.70 -16.71 0.55
CA PRO A 25 5.40 -17.37 0.55
C PRO A 25 4.59 -17.16 1.83
N ARG A 26 5.25 -17.09 3.00
CA ARG A 26 4.58 -16.73 4.24
C ARG A 26 4.12 -15.27 4.20
N GLY A 27 2.81 -15.05 4.34
CA GLY A 27 2.23 -13.71 4.24
C GLY A 27 2.18 -13.13 2.82
N GLY A 28 2.67 -13.86 1.81
CA GLY A 28 2.68 -13.40 0.41
C GLY A 28 3.44 -12.11 0.21
N VAL A 29 4.57 -11.94 0.90
CA VAL A 29 5.32 -10.68 0.97
C VAL A 29 6.25 -10.51 -0.22
N LEU A 30 6.11 -9.41 -0.93
CA LEU A 30 7.11 -8.88 -1.86
C LEU A 30 8.21 -8.21 -1.04
N ARG A 31 9.45 -8.60 -1.25
CA ARG A 31 10.61 -8.05 -0.53
C ARG A 31 11.81 -7.84 -1.45
N ASP A 32 12.82 -7.16 -0.94
CA ASP A 32 14.11 -6.96 -1.62
C ASP A 32 13.98 -6.38 -3.05
N LEU A 33 12.93 -5.54 -3.29
CA LEU A 33 12.84 -4.84 -4.57
C LEU A 33 14.07 -3.97 -4.76
N ALA A 34 14.75 -4.15 -5.89
CA ALA A 34 15.92 -3.38 -6.24
C ALA A 34 15.87 -3.02 -7.73
N VAL A 35 16.06 -1.74 -8.00
CA VAL A 35 16.04 -1.15 -9.35
C VAL A 35 17.41 -0.54 -9.62
N GLU A 36 18.04 -0.94 -10.72
CA GLU A 36 19.26 -0.32 -11.22
C GLU A 36 18.89 0.86 -12.12
N ASP A 37 19.25 2.06 -11.71
CA ASP A 37 18.98 3.29 -12.47
C ASP A 37 20.14 4.27 -12.34
N ASP A 38 20.60 4.84 -13.45
CA ASP A 38 21.72 5.77 -13.53
C ASP A 38 22.97 5.31 -12.75
N GLY A 39 23.31 4.03 -12.87
CA GLY A 39 24.52 3.45 -12.28
C GLY A 39 24.44 3.20 -10.76
N ALA A 40 23.27 3.29 -10.17
CA ALA A 40 23.05 2.99 -8.74
C ALA A 40 21.84 2.11 -8.53
N THR A 41 21.90 1.30 -7.44
CA THR A 41 20.77 0.48 -7.01
C THR A 41 19.86 1.27 -6.08
N VAL A 42 18.57 1.35 -6.39
CA VAL A 42 17.53 1.89 -5.50
C VAL A 42 16.77 0.73 -4.87
N ALA A 43 16.83 0.62 -3.54
CA ALA A 43 16.11 -0.37 -2.75
C ALA A 43 15.11 0.33 -1.82
N PRO A 44 13.83 0.39 -2.19
CA PRO A 44 12.86 1.24 -1.50
C PRO A 44 12.24 0.62 -0.25
N LEU A 45 12.23 -0.71 -0.14
CA LEU A 45 11.36 -1.38 0.82
C LEU A 45 11.97 -1.45 2.22
N HIS A 46 11.12 -1.23 3.22
CA HIS A 46 11.46 -1.32 4.64
C HIS A 46 11.38 -2.78 5.13
N ARG A 47 12.16 -3.07 6.15
CA ARG A 47 12.11 -4.30 6.93
C ARG A 47 12.13 -3.96 8.42
N ALA A 48 11.20 -4.54 9.17
CA ALA A 48 11.16 -4.38 10.62
C ALA A 48 12.47 -4.86 11.29
N PRO A 49 12.94 -4.18 12.34
CA PRO A 49 14.26 -4.43 12.95
C PRO A 49 14.24 -5.54 14.01
N TRP A 50 13.36 -6.52 13.90
CA TRP A 50 13.27 -7.66 14.81
C TRP A 50 13.27 -8.99 14.07
N ALA A 51 13.67 -10.03 14.79
CA ALA A 51 13.57 -11.40 14.31
C ALA A 51 12.17 -11.99 14.61
N PRO A 52 11.71 -12.98 13.83
CA PRO A 52 10.37 -13.56 13.99
C PRO A 52 10.06 -14.12 15.39
N ASP A 53 11.06 -14.59 16.12
CA ASP A 53 10.96 -15.12 17.47
C ASP A 53 10.84 -14.04 18.56
N GLU A 54 11.17 -12.79 18.25
CA GLU A 54 10.95 -11.65 19.14
C GLU A 54 9.47 -11.21 19.19
N VAL A 55 8.65 -11.68 18.23
CA VAL A 55 7.23 -11.31 18.15
C VAL A 55 6.42 -12.15 19.14
N PRO A 56 5.68 -11.53 20.09
CA PRO A 56 4.85 -12.24 21.05
C PRO A 56 3.88 -13.22 20.39
N PRO A 57 3.57 -14.36 21.05
CA PRO A 57 2.67 -15.37 20.45
C PRO A 57 1.26 -14.85 20.15
N ASP A 58 0.78 -13.91 20.93
CA ASP A 58 -0.54 -13.26 20.83
C ASP A 58 -0.57 -12.04 19.93
N ALA A 59 0.59 -11.60 19.42
CA ALA A 59 0.66 -10.53 18.43
C ALA A 59 0.17 -10.99 17.06
N PRO A 60 -0.34 -10.07 16.20
CA PRO A 60 -0.73 -10.41 14.83
C PRO A 60 0.38 -11.15 14.09
N PRO A 61 0.10 -12.32 13.47
CA PRO A 61 1.15 -13.20 12.90
C PRO A 61 2.03 -12.52 11.85
N HIS A 62 1.47 -11.62 11.01
CA HIS A 62 2.23 -10.90 9.97
C HIS A 62 3.37 -10.04 10.54
N GLN A 63 3.33 -9.66 11.82
CA GLN A 63 4.42 -8.90 12.46
C GLN A 63 5.73 -9.67 12.51
N ARG A 64 5.70 -11.01 12.39
CA ARG A 64 6.91 -11.84 12.31
C ARG A 64 7.70 -11.63 11.03
N TRP A 65 7.03 -11.14 9.99
CA TRP A 65 7.62 -10.84 8.67
C TRP A 65 7.14 -9.49 8.16
N LEU A 66 7.09 -8.50 9.04
CA LEU A 66 6.67 -7.13 8.72
C LEU A 66 7.73 -6.45 7.87
N GLU A 67 7.66 -6.62 6.57
CA GLU A 67 8.59 -6.06 5.59
C GLU A 67 7.94 -5.93 4.21
N GLY A 68 8.54 -5.12 3.34
CA GLY A 68 8.21 -5.10 1.93
C GLY A 68 6.83 -4.58 1.58
N ASP A 69 6.11 -5.33 0.76
CA ASP A 69 4.73 -5.03 0.34
C ASP A 69 3.91 -6.32 0.37
N PHE A 70 2.71 -6.26 0.92
CA PHE A 70 1.78 -7.37 0.95
C PHE A 70 0.35 -6.91 0.65
N LEU A 71 -0.55 -7.82 0.37
CA LEU A 71 -1.97 -7.53 0.22
C LEU A 71 -2.67 -7.67 1.57
N ALA A 72 -3.34 -6.61 2.01
CA ALA A 72 -4.31 -6.65 3.10
C ALA A 72 -5.71 -6.94 2.53
N ALA A 73 -6.28 -8.09 2.89
CA ALA A 73 -7.61 -8.53 2.49
C ALA A 73 -8.24 -9.41 3.59
N PRO A 74 -9.01 -8.79 4.53
CA PRO A 74 -9.42 -7.38 4.57
C PRO A 74 -8.30 -6.43 5.01
N MET A 75 -8.39 -5.16 4.60
CA MET A 75 -7.62 -4.08 5.20
C MET A 75 -8.18 -3.76 6.58
N GLY A 76 -7.32 -3.81 7.61
CA GLY A 76 -7.74 -3.69 9.02
C GLY A 76 -8.01 -5.06 9.67
N ALA A 77 -8.83 -5.06 10.71
CA ALA A 77 -9.17 -6.30 11.44
C ALA A 77 -10.09 -7.20 10.61
N GLY A 78 -9.92 -8.51 10.77
CA GLY A 78 -10.73 -9.52 10.11
C GLY A 78 -10.75 -10.84 10.90
N PRO A 79 -11.53 -11.83 10.43
CA PRO A 79 -11.67 -13.11 11.13
C PRO A 79 -10.35 -13.87 11.26
N ASP A 80 -9.43 -13.68 10.31
CA ASP A 80 -8.09 -14.31 10.28
C ASP A 80 -7.00 -13.40 10.84
N GLY A 81 -7.37 -12.44 11.69
CA GLY A 81 -6.48 -11.46 12.30
C GLY A 81 -6.35 -10.17 11.49
N LEU A 82 -5.47 -9.28 11.96
CA LEU A 82 -5.18 -8.02 11.30
C LEU A 82 -4.63 -8.27 9.88
N HIS A 83 -5.20 -7.61 8.89
CA HIS A 83 -4.91 -7.74 7.45
C HIS A 83 -5.30 -9.10 6.81
N GLY A 84 -6.03 -9.95 7.55
CA GLY A 84 -6.65 -11.16 7.06
C GLY A 84 -5.69 -12.28 6.65
N LEU A 85 -6.27 -13.34 6.08
CA LEU A 85 -5.51 -14.52 5.66
C LEU A 85 -4.44 -14.20 4.60
N ALA A 86 -4.68 -13.21 3.74
CA ALA A 86 -3.73 -12.82 2.70
C ALA A 86 -2.36 -12.39 3.26
N ALA A 87 -2.34 -11.71 4.43
CA ALA A 87 -1.12 -11.27 5.10
C ALA A 87 -0.60 -12.27 6.16
N ASN A 88 -1.44 -13.19 6.63
CA ASN A 88 -1.11 -14.09 7.73
C ASN A 88 -0.95 -15.56 7.31
N GLY A 89 -1.43 -15.93 6.12
CA GLY A 89 -1.42 -17.29 5.60
C GLY A 89 -0.21 -17.62 4.75
N ASP A 90 -0.22 -18.85 4.26
CA ASP A 90 0.79 -19.35 3.32
C ASP A 90 0.32 -19.22 1.88
N TRP A 91 1.25 -18.93 1.00
CA TRP A 91 1.03 -18.85 -0.43
C TRP A 91 1.87 -19.93 -1.13
N ARG A 92 1.26 -20.65 -2.04
CA ARG A 92 1.90 -21.67 -2.84
C ARG A 92 2.30 -21.10 -4.19
N VAL A 93 3.60 -21.06 -4.44
CA VAL A 93 4.15 -20.61 -5.74
C VAL A 93 3.74 -21.60 -6.83
N ALA A 94 3.29 -21.08 -7.96
CA ALA A 94 2.86 -21.81 -9.14
C ALA A 94 3.76 -21.45 -10.35
N PRO A 95 3.82 -22.29 -11.37
CA PRO A 95 4.56 -21.99 -12.60
C PRO A 95 4.12 -20.66 -13.21
N ALA A 96 5.10 -19.85 -13.63
CA ALA A 96 4.90 -18.55 -14.25
C ALA A 96 5.94 -18.31 -15.36
N PRO A 97 5.69 -17.43 -16.33
CA PRO A 97 6.67 -17.05 -17.34
C PRO A 97 7.91 -16.39 -16.73
N PRO A 98 9.05 -16.37 -17.43
CA PRO A 98 10.24 -15.61 -17.03
C PRO A 98 9.88 -14.13 -16.71
N GLY A 99 10.54 -13.55 -15.70
CA GLY A 99 10.26 -12.19 -15.24
C GLY A 99 8.95 -12.05 -14.46
N SER A 100 8.30 -13.15 -14.10
CA SER A 100 7.06 -13.14 -13.33
C SER A 100 7.01 -14.22 -12.25
N LEU A 101 6.10 -14.02 -11.28
CA LEU A 101 5.79 -14.96 -10.21
C LEU A 101 4.27 -15.06 -10.12
N ARG A 102 3.78 -16.26 -9.91
CA ARG A 102 2.39 -16.53 -9.57
C ARG A 102 2.31 -17.30 -8.26
N ALA A 103 1.44 -16.90 -7.36
CA ALA A 103 1.20 -17.60 -6.12
C ALA A 103 -0.30 -17.68 -5.82
N VAL A 104 -0.72 -18.75 -5.19
CA VAL A 104 -2.10 -19.01 -4.78
C VAL A 104 -2.14 -19.11 -3.27
N LEU A 105 -3.04 -18.36 -2.63
CA LEU A 105 -3.24 -18.40 -1.19
C LEU A 105 -3.77 -19.78 -0.77
N ASP A 106 -3.19 -20.38 0.26
CA ASP A 106 -3.72 -21.58 0.89
C ASP A 106 -4.90 -21.20 1.80
N GLY A 107 -6.11 -21.37 1.29
CA GLY A 107 -7.37 -20.94 1.90
C GLY A 107 -8.14 -19.98 0.99
N ALA A 108 -9.22 -19.42 1.53
CA ALA A 108 -10.12 -18.57 0.77
C ALA A 108 -10.41 -17.26 1.52
N VAL A 109 -10.58 -16.18 0.76
CA VAL A 109 -11.01 -14.87 1.29
C VAL A 109 -12.48 -14.67 0.91
N GLN A 110 -13.40 -14.74 1.89
CA GLN A 110 -14.84 -14.69 1.66
C GLN A 110 -15.32 -15.66 0.54
N GLY A 111 -14.75 -16.88 0.52
CA GLY A 111 -15.04 -17.91 -0.49
C GLY A 111 -14.32 -17.74 -1.82
N ALA A 112 -13.60 -16.64 -2.07
CA ALA A 112 -12.80 -16.46 -3.26
C ALA A 112 -11.45 -17.19 -3.16
N THR A 113 -11.02 -17.82 -4.25
CA THR A 113 -9.63 -18.23 -4.43
C THR A 113 -8.81 -16.98 -4.76
N LEU A 114 -7.79 -16.71 -3.97
CA LEU A 114 -6.93 -15.53 -4.17
C LEU A 114 -5.62 -15.92 -4.85
N VAL A 115 -5.35 -15.29 -6.00
CA VAL A 115 -4.13 -15.46 -6.77
C VAL A 115 -3.37 -14.15 -6.84
N LYS A 116 -2.07 -14.19 -6.57
CA LYS A 116 -1.14 -13.07 -6.70
C LYS A 116 -0.27 -13.30 -7.92
N GLU A 117 -0.16 -12.28 -8.76
CA GLU A 117 0.76 -12.23 -9.89
C GLU A 117 1.64 -10.99 -9.79
N LEU A 118 2.95 -11.21 -9.79
CA LEU A 118 3.98 -10.17 -9.76
C LEU A 118 4.81 -10.29 -11.02
N SER A 119 5.14 -9.18 -11.66
CA SER A 119 5.98 -9.23 -12.86
C SER A 119 6.85 -8.00 -13.02
N VAL A 120 7.99 -8.19 -13.64
CA VAL A 120 8.96 -7.16 -14.04
C VAL A 120 9.27 -7.28 -15.52
N THR A 121 9.77 -6.21 -16.13
CA THR A 121 10.05 -6.12 -17.57
C THR A 121 11.43 -5.51 -17.76
N ASP A 122 12.19 -6.00 -18.72
CA ASP A 122 13.50 -5.47 -19.07
C ASP A 122 13.46 -3.95 -19.31
N GLY A 123 14.33 -3.23 -18.63
CA GLY A 123 14.47 -1.77 -18.73
C GLY A 123 13.35 -0.96 -18.08
N HIS A 124 12.32 -1.58 -17.49
CA HIS A 124 11.30 -0.85 -16.75
C HIS A 124 11.71 -0.75 -15.27
N PRO A 125 11.64 0.44 -14.66
CA PRO A 125 11.91 0.60 -13.22
C PRO A 125 10.70 0.26 -12.35
N PHE A 126 9.80 -0.61 -12.82
CA PHE A 126 8.50 -0.90 -12.22
C PHE A 126 8.27 -2.40 -12.00
N LEU A 127 7.75 -2.70 -10.82
CA LEU A 127 7.10 -3.95 -10.48
C LEU A 127 5.58 -3.80 -10.72
N TYR A 128 5.00 -4.75 -11.41
CA TYR A 128 3.58 -4.84 -11.73
C TYR A 128 2.92 -5.90 -10.87
N GLN A 129 1.90 -5.52 -10.10
CA GLN A 129 1.18 -6.39 -9.18
C GLN A 129 -0.27 -6.55 -9.62
N ARG A 130 -0.78 -7.79 -9.58
CA ARG A 130 -2.17 -8.12 -9.82
C ARG A 130 -2.63 -9.16 -8.81
N HIS A 131 -3.74 -8.90 -8.14
CA HIS A 131 -4.39 -9.85 -7.25
C HIS A 131 -5.75 -10.20 -7.85
N LEU A 132 -6.02 -11.48 -8.02
CA LEU A 132 -7.23 -12.03 -8.63
C LEU A 132 -8.05 -12.72 -7.54
N PHE A 133 -9.26 -12.23 -7.30
CA PHE A 133 -10.26 -12.86 -6.46
C PHE A 133 -11.20 -13.63 -7.39
N ILE A 134 -11.10 -14.96 -7.40
CA ILE A 134 -11.85 -15.86 -8.28
C ILE A 134 -13.01 -16.43 -7.50
N GLY A 135 -14.24 -16.07 -7.89
CA GLY A 135 -15.45 -16.40 -7.14
C GLY A 135 -15.55 -15.62 -5.82
N GLY A 136 -16.20 -16.22 -4.83
CA GLY A 136 -16.49 -15.59 -3.55
C GLY A 136 -17.68 -14.65 -3.58
N SER A 137 -18.08 -14.11 -2.45
CA SER A 137 -19.25 -13.24 -2.36
C SER A 137 -19.11 -12.19 -1.26
N GLY A 138 -19.91 -11.13 -1.37
CA GLY A 138 -19.86 -10.00 -0.43
C GLY A 138 -18.85 -8.94 -0.84
N SER A 139 -18.47 -8.11 0.14
CA SER A 139 -17.52 -7.03 -0.05
C SER A 139 -16.52 -6.97 1.09
N LEU A 140 -15.31 -6.48 0.81
CA LEU A 140 -14.27 -6.34 1.83
C LEU A 140 -13.37 -5.13 1.54
N PRO A 141 -12.82 -4.49 2.59
CA PRO A 141 -11.78 -3.49 2.40
C PRO A 141 -10.49 -4.17 1.93
N VAL A 142 -9.83 -3.61 0.92
CA VAL A 142 -8.55 -4.14 0.42
C VAL A 142 -7.52 -3.04 0.24
N SER A 143 -6.25 -3.39 0.40
CA SER A 143 -5.13 -2.50 0.12
C SER A 143 -3.87 -3.26 -0.24
N ASN A 144 -3.06 -2.73 -1.18
CA ASN A 144 -1.62 -3.01 -1.19
C ASN A 144 -1.00 -2.27 -0.02
N HIS A 145 -0.03 -2.86 0.64
CA HIS A 145 0.56 -2.34 1.87
C HIS A 145 2.09 -2.26 1.72
N ALA A 146 2.54 -1.31 0.88
CA ALA A 146 3.95 -1.09 0.67
C ALA A 146 4.55 -0.30 1.83
N MET A 147 5.57 -0.84 2.47
CA MET A 147 6.37 -0.17 3.49
C MET A 147 7.64 0.37 2.86
N ILE A 148 7.77 1.68 2.81
CA ILE A 148 8.91 2.39 2.25
C ILE A 148 9.89 2.74 3.36
N SER A 149 11.17 2.44 3.12
CA SER A 149 12.25 2.82 4.02
C SER A 149 12.61 4.29 3.83
N VAL A 150 12.45 5.10 4.87
CA VAL A 150 12.68 6.55 4.86
C VAL A 150 13.51 7.00 6.08
N PRO A 151 14.68 6.38 6.33
CA PRO A 151 15.44 6.59 7.56
C PRO A 151 15.93 8.03 7.75
N ASN A 152 16.12 8.77 6.66
CA ASN A 152 16.59 10.15 6.67
C ASN A 152 15.50 11.16 6.30
N GLY A 153 14.23 10.75 6.40
CA GLY A 153 13.08 11.57 6.04
C GLY A 153 12.72 11.51 4.56
N ALA A 154 11.54 12.04 4.24
CA ALA A 154 11.03 12.06 2.87
C ALA A 154 10.14 13.26 2.60
N LYS A 155 10.02 13.61 1.29
CA LYS A 155 8.99 14.51 0.76
C LYS A 155 7.95 13.66 0.04
N LEU A 156 6.68 13.91 0.32
CA LEU A 156 5.57 13.19 -0.26
C LEU A 156 4.77 14.09 -1.20
N SER A 157 4.38 13.55 -2.34
CA SER A 157 3.47 14.21 -3.27
C SER A 157 2.43 13.20 -3.74
N PHE A 158 1.25 13.70 -4.13
CA PHE A 158 0.10 12.86 -4.42
C PHE A 158 -0.65 13.36 -5.64
N SER A 159 -1.32 12.46 -6.36
CA SER A 159 -2.44 12.82 -7.21
C SER A 159 -3.50 13.57 -6.40
N ARG A 160 -4.32 14.37 -7.08
CA ARG A 160 -5.26 15.29 -6.41
C ARG A 160 -6.19 14.54 -5.46
N LYS A 161 -6.21 14.97 -4.18
CA LYS A 161 -7.13 14.48 -3.14
C LYS A 161 -8.25 15.48 -2.91
N ARG A 162 -9.44 14.97 -2.62
CA ARG A 162 -10.58 15.80 -2.19
C ARG A 162 -10.38 16.25 -0.75
N TRP A 163 -9.95 15.33 0.11
CA TRP A 163 -9.61 15.58 1.51
C TRP A 163 -8.71 14.46 2.05
N TRP A 164 -8.17 14.71 3.22
CA TRP A 164 -7.46 13.75 4.07
C TRP A 164 -8.23 13.55 5.35
N GLU A 165 -8.21 12.36 5.90
CA GLU A 165 -8.97 12.01 7.09
C GLU A 165 -8.21 11.00 7.95
N SER A 166 -8.11 11.28 9.28
CA SER A 166 -7.53 10.33 10.22
C SER A 166 -8.57 9.26 10.61
N LEU A 167 -8.09 8.15 11.17
CA LEU A 167 -8.94 7.11 11.74
C LEU A 167 -9.90 7.66 12.82
N ALA A 168 -10.87 6.85 13.24
CA ALA A 168 -11.76 7.19 14.35
C ALA A 168 -11.00 7.38 15.67
N GLU A 169 -9.95 6.58 15.87
CA GLU A 169 -9.08 6.60 17.04
C GLU A 169 -7.61 6.51 16.60
N PRO A 170 -6.65 7.04 17.38
CA PRO A 170 -5.23 6.92 17.09
C PRO A 170 -4.76 5.46 17.19
N LEU A 171 -3.73 5.09 16.42
CA LEU A 171 -3.10 3.77 16.50
C LEU A 171 -2.45 3.53 17.88
N GLU A 172 -1.97 4.59 18.53
CA GLU A 172 -1.41 4.57 19.88
C GLU A 172 -2.11 5.56 20.79
N THR A 173 -2.72 5.06 21.85
CA THR A 173 -3.47 5.87 22.81
C THR A 173 -2.60 6.54 23.87
N THR A 174 -1.35 6.11 24.00
CA THR A 174 -0.39 6.74 24.93
C THR A 174 -0.14 8.18 24.52
N ARG A 175 -0.32 9.10 25.45
CA ARG A 175 -0.15 10.54 25.21
C ARG A 175 1.22 10.86 24.61
N GLY A 176 1.23 11.65 23.53
CA GLY A 176 2.44 12.06 22.84
C GLY A 176 2.99 11.01 21.86
N ARG A 177 2.24 9.93 21.60
CA ARG A 177 2.58 8.93 20.58
C ARG A 177 1.83 9.13 19.27
N SER A 178 1.05 10.18 19.15
CA SER A 178 0.35 10.58 17.92
C SER A 178 0.68 12.03 17.61
N GLY A 179 1.07 12.30 16.37
CA GLY A 179 1.28 13.67 15.84
C GLY A 179 -0.02 14.27 15.29
N LEU A 180 -0.95 13.42 14.83
CA LEU A 180 -2.23 13.84 14.28
C LEU A 180 -3.33 13.89 15.35
N ALA A 181 -4.36 14.71 15.10
CA ALA A 181 -5.60 14.67 15.84
C ALA A 181 -6.57 13.64 15.23
N TYR A 182 -7.39 12.99 16.07
CA TYR A 182 -8.32 11.93 15.70
C TYR A 182 -9.71 12.14 16.34
N PRO A 183 -10.82 11.88 15.63
CA PRO A 183 -10.92 11.86 14.16
C PRO A 183 -10.91 13.29 13.62
N LYS A 184 -10.20 13.53 12.54
CA LYS A 184 -10.16 14.84 11.87
C LYS A 184 -10.15 14.67 10.35
N ARG A 185 -10.58 15.75 9.66
CA ARG A 185 -10.58 15.88 8.21
C ARG A 185 -9.98 17.23 7.83
N SER A 186 -9.22 17.29 6.73
CA SER A 186 -8.72 18.52 6.09
C SER A 186 -8.71 18.35 4.58
N GLU A 187 -9.07 19.40 3.84
CA GLU A 187 -8.90 19.45 2.39
C GLU A 187 -7.47 19.84 1.99
N ASP A 188 -6.69 20.37 2.94
CA ASP A 188 -5.29 20.76 2.73
C ASP A 188 -4.34 19.78 3.42
N ALA A 189 -3.54 19.08 2.60
CA ALA A 189 -2.51 18.17 3.10
C ALA A 189 -1.36 18.89 3.83
N ALA A 190 -1.14 20.17 3.55
CA ALA A 190 -0.10 20.95 4.22
C ALA A 190 -0.53 21.41 5.62
N GLU A 191 -1.84 21.42 5.90
CA GLU A 191 -2.44 21.93 7.14
C GLU A 191 -3.42 20.94 7.77
N PHE A 192 -2.97 19.71 8.01
CA PHE A 192 -3.78 18.73 8.71
C PHE A 192 -3.78 19.00 10.23
N PRO A 193 -4.92 18.85 10.96
CA PRO A 193 -4.97 19.06 12.40
C PRO A 193 -4.06 18.12 13.19
N GLY A 194 -3.16 18.69 13.99
CA GLY A 194 -2.26 17.98 14.89
C GLY A 194 -2.84 17.77 16.30
N ALA A 195 -2.28 16.80 17.01
CA ALA A 195 -2.69 16.44 18.37
C ALA A 195 -2.42 17.54 19.41
N ASP A 196 -1.46 18.41 19.15
CA ASP A 196 -1.08 19.54 20.01
C ASP A 196 -1.79 20.85 19.66
N GLY A 197 -2.76 20.80 18.73
CA GLY A 197 -3.51 21.96 18.25
C GLY A 197 -2.80 22.78 17.17
N ARG A 198 -1.61 22.37 16.73
CA ARG A 198 -0.94 22.91 15.55
C ARG A 198 -1.36 22.15 14.29
N THR A 199 -0.87 22.60 13.15
CA THR A 199 -1.02 21.87 11.88
C THR A 199 0.16 20.97 11.63
N VAL A 200 -0.08 19.84 10.94
CA VAL A 200 0.90 18.87 10.47
C VAL A 200 0.89 18.87 8.95
N ASN A 201 2.07 18.95 8.35
CA ASN A 201 2.22 18.90 6.90
C ASN A 201 2.39 17.44 6.44
N LEU A 202 1.35 16.89 5.78
CA LEU A 202 1.34 15.51 5.29
C LEU A 202 2.31 15.27 4.12
N HIS A 203 2.84 16.33 3.50
CA HIS A 203 3.88 16.22 2.46
C HIS A 203 5.27 15.88 3.00
N ARG A 204 5.39 15.50 4.27
CA ARG A 204 6.67 15.20 4.91
C ARG A 204 6.61 13.91 5.72
N TYR A 205 7.75 13.27 5.85
CA TYR A 205 8.02 12.22 6.83
C TYR A 205 9.30 12.59 7.58
N PRO A 206 9.42 12.41 8.91
CA PRO A 206 8.32 12.09 9.83
C PRO A 206 7.52 13.35 10.22
N TRP A 207 6.32 13.14 10.83
CA TRP A 207 5.52 14.24 11.40
C TRP A 207 5.93 14.62 12.82
N GLY A 208 6.75 13.82 13.46
CA GLY A 208 7.23 14.04 14.81
C GLY A 208 8.25 12.99 15.23
N GLU A 209 8.64 13.04 16.49
CA GLU A 209 9.51 12.03 17.11
C GLU A 209 8.65 11.00 17.85
N ARG A 210 9.03 9.71 17.77
CA ARG A 210 8.40 8.60 18.51
C ARG A 210 6.88 8.59 18.40
N HIS A 211 6.37 8.55 17.17
CA HIS A 211 4.93 8.57 16.90
C HIS A 211 4.49 7.42 15.99
N GLU A 212 3.20 7.10 16.07
CA GLU A 212 2.48 6.18 15.19
C GLU A 212 1.22 6.88 14.73
N ASP A 213 1.12 7.12 13.44
CA ASP A 213 -0.02 7.84 12.87
C ASP A 213 -0.53 7.18 11.59
N PHE A 214 -1.81 7.39 11.33
CA PHE A 214 -2.47 6.90 10.13
C PHE A 214 -3.43 7.95 9.59
N VAL A 215 -3.33 8.24 8.31
CA VAL A 215 -4.23 9.17 7.62
C VAL A 215 -4.56 8.65 6.23
N THR A 216 -5.78 8.89 5.78
CA THR A 216 -6.30 8.43 4.49
C THR A 216 -6.67 9.62 3.62
N GLY A 217 -6.09 9.69 2.43
CA GLY A 217 -6.44 10.65 1.37
C GLY A 217 -7.45 10.05 0.40
N VAL A 218 -8.54 10.78 0.15
CA VAL A 218 -9.58 10.40 -0.80
C VAL A 218 -9.30 11.03 -2.15
N GLU A 219 -9.18 10.21 -3.18
CA GLU A 219 -8.88 10.64 -4.54
C GLU A 219 -9.99 11.51 -5.13
N ASP A 220 -9.61 12.53 -5.90
CA ASP A 220 -10.55 13.28 -6.72
C ASP A 220 -11.12 12.36 -7.82
N PRO A 221 -12.45 12.21 -7.95
CA PRO A 221 -13.07 11.36 -8.98
C PRO A 221 -12.67 11.73 -10.42
N ALA A 222 -12.20 12.96 -10.65
CA ALA A 222 -11.71 13.41 -11.95
C ALA A 222 -10.26 12.95 -12.24
N SER A 223 -9.54 12.41 -11.27
CA SER A 223 -8.19 11.90 -11.46
C SER A 223 -8.18 10.73 -12.44
N ARG A 224 -7.30 10.79 -13.45
CA ARG A 224 -7.14 9.70 -14.44
C ARG A 224 -6.14 8.65 -13.98
N LEU A 225 -5.12 9.07 -13.21
CA LEU A 225 -4.08 8.23 -12.62
C LEU A 225 -3.97 8.59 -11.14
N GLY A 226 -4.13 7.61 -10.28
CA GLY A 226 -3.78 7.74 -8.87
C GLY A 226 -2.29 7.47 -8.68
N TRP A 227 -1.61 8.37 -7.98
CA TRP A 227 -0.18 8.22 -7.71
C TRP A 227 0.22 8.81 -6.37
N THR A 228 1.21 8.17 -5.79
CA THR A 228 1.94 8.66 -4.62
C THR A 228 3.43 8.64 -4.95
N ALA A 229 4.11 9.74 -4.70
CA ALA A 229 5.54 9.92 -4.91
C ALA A 229 6.24 10.17 -3.56
N VAL A 230 7.25 9.37 -3.26
CA VAL A 230 8.07 9.48 -2.05
C VAL A 230 9.50 9.81 -2.48
N VAL A 231 9.90 11.06 -2.36
CA VAL A 231 11.26 11.50 -2.62
C VAL A 231 12.08 11.37 -1.35
N ARG A 232 13.23 10.66 -1.45
CA ARG A 232 14.22 10.54 -0.37
C ARG A 232 15.43 11.40 -0.72
N PRO A 233 15.49 12.67 -0.27
CA PRO A 233 16.54 13.59 -0.72
C PRO A 233 17.96 13.17 -0.32
N ALA A 234 18.11 12.53 0.85
CA ALA A 234 19.40 12.06 1.33
C ALA A 234 19.93 10.88 0.51
N GLU A 235 19.04 9.99 0.04
CA GLU A 235 19.34 8.84 -0.82
C GLU A 235 19.45 9.29 -2.31
N GLY A 236 18.87 10.42 -2.67
CA GLY A 236 18.82 10.94 -4.03
C GLY A 236 17.97 10.10 -4.96
N ASP A 237 16.82 9.64 -4.47
CA ASP A 237 15.92 8.78 -5.22
C ASP A 237 14.43 9.11 -4.99
N LEU A 238 13.58 8.47 -5.77
CA LEU A 238 12.14 8.63 -5.80
C LEU A 238 11.48 7.26 -5.92
N ILE A 239 10.49 7.03 -5.09
CA ILE A 239 9.61 5.86 -5.14
C ILE A 239 8.24 6.31 -5.65
N LEU A 240 7.66 5.53 -6.57
CA LEU A 240 6.36 5.77 -7.19
C LEU A 240 5.43 4.61 -6.92
N SER A 241 4.26 4.91 -6.36
CA SER A 241 3.12 4.02 -6.24
C SER A 241 2.03 4.49 -7.20
N LEU A 242 1.57 3.62 -8.11
CA LEU A 242 0.60 3.97 -9.15
C LEU A 242 -0.58 3.02 -9.12
N ARG A 243 -1.78 3.56 -9.34
CA ARG A 243 -3.02 2.79 -9.34
C ARG A 243 -4.09 3.42 -10.26
N ASN A 244 -5.11 2.63 -10.54
CA ASN A 244 -6.36 3.16 -11.09
C ASN A 244 -7.21 3.75 -9.94
N PRO A 245 -7.44 5.08 -9.91
CA PRO A 245 -8.17 5.74 -8.83
C PRO A 245 -9.66 5.38 -8.81
N ARG A 246 -10.19 4.80 -9.89
CA ARG A 246 -11.56 4.30 -9.96
C ARG A 246 -11.73 2.92 -9.33
N ALA A 247 -10.65 2.15 -9.22
CA ALA A 247 -10.63 0.85 -8.54
C ALA A 247 -10.18 0.99 -7.07
N LEU A 248 -9.17 1.84 -6.84
CA LEU A 248 -8.56 2.07 -5.54
C LEU A 248 -8.54 3.57 -5.25
N PRO A 249 -9.63 4.15 -4.70
CA PRO A 249 -9.77 5.59 -4.52
C PRO A 249 -9.02 6.15 -3.31
N LEU A 250 -8.40 5.30 -2.49
CA LEU A 250 -7.77 5.73 -1.25
C LEU A 250 -6.25 5.58 -1.32
N THR A 251 -5.55 6.59 -0.80
CA THR A 251 -4.14 6.53 -0.38
C THR A 251 -4.12 6.60 1.14
N MET A 252 -3.64 5.56 1.78
CA MET A 252 -3.46 5.52 3.21
C MET A 252 -1.98 5.63 3.54
N LEU A 253 -1.66 6.51 4.48
CA LEU A 253 -0.30 6.74 4.96
C LEU A 253 -0.19 6.27 6.40
N TRP A 254 0.60 5.25 6.61
CA TRP A 254 1.02 4.83 7.94
C TRP A 254 2.43 5.35 8.22
N GLN A 255 2.56 6.20 9.23
CA GLN A 255 3.88 6.64 9.69
C GLN A 255 4.23 5.95 10.98
N SER A 256 5.20 5.05 10.92
CA SER A 256 5.76 4.39 12.09
C SER A 256 7.18 4.93 12.35
N ASN A 257 7.33 5.66 13.45
CA ASN A 257 8.58 6.30 13.81
C ASN A 257 8.87 6.19 15.32
N GLY A 258 8.89 4.93 15.80
CA GLY A 258 9.28 4.63 17.17
C GLY A 258 8.23 4.96 18.23
N GLY A 259 6.95 5.06 17.87
CA GLY A 259 5.86 5.38 18.77
C GLY A 259 5.46 4.24 19.72
N ARG A 260 5.74 2.98 19.35
CA ARG A 260 5.37 1.78 20.10
C ARG A 260 6.51 1.31 20.99
N ASP A 261 6.30 1.31 22.33
CA ASP A 261 7.32 0.99 23.33
C ASP A 261 7.27 -0.47 23.81
N TYR A 262 6.32 -1.27 23.33
CA TYR A 262 6.13 -2.69 23.69
C TYR A 262 6.70 -3.63 22.63
N ALA A 263 6.89 -4.90 22.99
CA ALA A 263 7.40 -5.93 22.08
C ALA A 263 6.43 -6.20 20.91
N PRO A 264 6.95 -6.44 19.68
CA PRO A 264 8.36 -6.47 19.30
C PRO A 264 8.95 -5.08 18.95
N TRP A 265 8.13 -4.05 18.97
CA TRP A 265 8.44 -2.69 18.54
C TRP A 265 9.56 -2.05 19.34
N ASN A 266 9.42 -2.00 20.69
CA ASN A 266 10.40 -1.49 21.65
C ASN A 266 11.01 -0.13 21.26
N GLY A 267 10.24 0.75 20.63
CA GLY A 267 10.68 2.06 20.16
C GLY A 267 11.66 2.06 18.98
N ARG A 268 11.98 0.89 18.40
CA ARG A 268 13.03 0.73 17.38
C ARG A 268 12.51 0.65 15.93
N HIS A 269 11.21 0.58 15.72
CA HIS A 269 10.62 0.65 14.38
C HIS A 269 10.51 2.10 13.94
N ILE A 270 11.54 2.56 13.25
CA ILE A 270 11.73 3.93 12.81
C ILE A 270 11.98 3.98 11.31
N GLY A 271 11.75 5.14 10.69
CA GLY A 271 12.01 5.31 9.25
C GLY A 271 11.12 4.44 8.37
N CYS A 272 9.88 4.15 8.81
CA CYS A 272 8.93 3.37 8.05
C CYS A 272 7.71 4.20 7.65
N LEU A 273 7.46 4.28 6.34
CA LEU A 273 6.27 4.89 5.76
C LEU A 273 5.47 3.82 5.01
N GLY A 274 4.29 3.46 5.52
CA GLY A 274 3.30 2.71 4.76
C GLY A 274 2.69 3.61 3.69
N VAL A 275 2.75 3.18 2.42
CA VAL A 275 2.02 3.76 1.29
C VAL A 275 1.05 2.71 0.83
N GLU A 276 -0.19 2.86 1.26
CA GLU A 276 -1.20 1.83 1.14
C GLU A 276 -2.30 2.32 0.21
N GLU A 277 -2.45 1.64 -0.94
CA GLU A 277 -3.39 2.05 -1.97
C GLU A 277 -4.58 1.07 -2.00
N GLY A 278 -5.80 1.58 -1.78
CA GLY A 278 -6.92 0.68 -1.51
C GLY A 278 -8.31 1.20 -1.80
N ALA A 279 -9.27 0.31 -1.55
CA ALA A 279 -10.70 0.56 -1.41
C ALA A 279 -11.10 0.05 -0.02
N ALA A 280 -11.11 0.93 0.98
CA ALA A 280 -11.19 0.58 2.38
C ALA A 280 -11.87 1.68 3.19
N LEU A 281 -13.17 1.89 2.98
CA LEU A 281 -13.98 2.89 3.68
C LEU A 281 -13.79 2.90 5.21
N PRO A 282 -13.63 1.74 5.90
CA PRO A 282 -13.39 1.74 7.35
C PRO A 282 -12.14 2.49 7.81
N MET A 283 -11.21 2.79 6.89
CA MET A 283 -10.01 3.58 7.19
C MET A 283 -10.25 5.10 7.17
N LEU A 284 -11.51 5.53 7.01
CA LEU A 284 -11.96 6.91 7.12
C LEU A 284 -12.75 7.06 8.42
N GLY A 285 -12.21 7.77 9.40
CA GLY A 285 -12.76 7.81 10.76
C GLY A 285 -14.11 8.53 10.89
N LEU A 286 -14.39 9.51 10.03
CA LEU A 286 -15.66 10.25 9.96
C LEU A 286 -16.55 9.71 8.85
N SER A 287 -16.01 9.61 7.62
CA SER A 287 -16.76 9.24 6.41
C SER A 287 -17.38 7.84 6.50
N SER A 288 -16.75 6.92 7.22
CA SER A 288 -17.28 5.55 7.40
C SER A 288 -18.60 5.49 8.16
N ARG A 289 -18.97 6.60 8.83
CA ARG A 289 -20.22 6.74 9.61
C ARG A 289 -21.28 7.55 8.86
N GLU A 290 -20.97 8.10 7.70
CA GLU A 290 -21.91 8.89 6.90
C GLU A 290 -22.79 7.96 6.04
N CYS A 291 -24.07 8.32 5.84
CA CYS A 291 -25.01 7.57 5.01
C CYS A 291 -25.81 8.51 4.10
N PRO A 292 -25.67 8.45 2.76
CA PRO A 292 -24.68 7.59 2.07
C PRO A 292 -23.25 8.02 2.37
N ASP A 293 -22.32 7.07 2.32
CA ASP A 293 -20.90 7.42 2.45
C ASP A 293 -20.42 8.24 1.25
N PRO A 294 -19.44 9.13 1.45
CA PRO A 294 -19.05 10.09 0.41
C PRO A 294 -18.29 9.49 -0.77
N LEU A 295 -17.76 8.25 -0.65
CA LEU A 295 -17.16 7.53 -1.77
C LEU A 295 -18.26 7.04 -2.71
N THR A 296 -19.22 6.29 -2.20
CA THR A 296 -20.38 5.80 -2.96
C THR A 296 -21.17 6.96 -3.56
N ALA A 297 -21.39 8.04 -2.81
CA ALA A 297 -22.06 9.24 -3.30
C ALA A 297 -21.33 9.91 -4.49
N ALA A 298 -20.00 9.72 -4.59
CA ALA A 298 -19.17 10.21 -5.69
C ALA A 298 -18.95 9.16 -6.80
N GLY A 299 -19.59 7.99 -6.73
CA GLY A 299 -19.40 6.89 -7.68
C GLY A 299 -18.02 6.20 -7.56
N GLN A 300 -17.39 6.30 -6.39
CA GLN A 300 -16.13 5.63 -6.08
C GLN A 300 -16.38 4.37 -5.25
N PRO A 301 -15.60 3.28 -5.40
CA PRO A 301 -15.79 2.08 -4.61
C PRO A 301 -15.39 2.33 -3.15
N ALA A 302 -16.32 2.05 -2.24
CA ALA A 302 -16.06 2.07 -0.80
C ALA A 302 -15.27 0.82 -0.36
N LEU A 303 -15.57 -0.31 -0.99
CA LEU A 303 -15.01 -1.66 -0.73
C LEU A 303 -14.82 -2.40 -2.06
N LEU A 304 -13.99 -3.44 -2.07
CA LEU A 304 -13.95 -4.40 -3.16
C LEU A 304 -15.18 -5.31 -3.07
N VAL A 305 -15.95 -5.39 -4.17
CA VAL A 305 -17.11 -6.28 -4.26
C VAL A 305 -16.70 -7.53 -5.04
N LEU A 306 -16.90 -8.71 -4.46
CA LEU A 306 -16.59 -10.00 -5.07
C LEU A 306 -17.69 -10.43 -6.05
N ASP A 307 -17.31 -11.19 -7.09
CA ASP A 307 -18.23 -11.77 -8.07
C ASP A 307 -18.27 -13.30 -7.91
N PRO A 308 -19.38 -13.89 -7.45
CA PRO A 308 -19.48 -15.34 -7.24
C PRO A 308 -19.26 -16.17 -8.51
N SER A 309 -19.50 -15.61 -9.67
CA SER A 309 -19.40 -16.28 -10.98
C SER A 309 -18.22 -15.83 -11.83
N GLY A 310 -17.45 -14.84 -11.36
CA GLY A 310 -16.40 -14.19 -12.12
C GLY A 310 -15.09 -14.04 -11.39
N THR A 311 -14.32 -13.09 -11.86
CA THR A 311 -13.03 -12.70 -11.24
C THR A 311 -12.98 -11.20 -11.07
N VAL A 312 -12.66 -10.76 -9.87
CA VAL A 312 -12.39 -9.36 -9.56
C VAL A 312 -10.90 -9.19 -9.33
N GLU A 313 -10.34 -8.10 -9.85
CA GLU A 313 -8.89 -7.89 -9.76
C GLU A 313 -8.52 -6.53 -9.15
N VAL A 314 -7.41 -6.54 -8.44
CA VAL A 314 -6.75 -5.36 -7.90
C VAL A 314 -5.38 -5.24 -8.57
N ARG A 315 -5.09 -4.10 -9.19
CA ARG A 315 -3.82 -3.82 -9.86
C ARG A 315 -3.10 -2.65 -9.23
N HIS A 316 -1.80 -2.81 -9.08
CA HIS A 316 -0.92 -1.81 -8.49
C HIS A 316 0.44 -1.85 -9.19
N VAL A 317 1.13 -0.71 -9.24
CA VAL A 317 2.50 -0.61 -9.76
C VAL A 317 3.36 0.10 -8.73
N LEU A 318 4.48 -0.50 -8.39
CA LEU A 318 5.48 0.08 -7.50
C LEU A 318 6.78 0.26 -8.28
N GLY A 319 7.35 1.45 -8.28
CA GLY A 319 8.58 1.77 -8.99
C GLY A 319 9.57 2.56 -8.15
N ALA A 320 10.83 2.55 -8.57
CA ALA A 320 11.88 3.35 -7.94
C ALA A 320 12.90 3.81 -8.98
N ILE A 321 13.36 5.05 -8.84
CA ILE A 321 14.35 5.64 -9.75
C ILE A 321 15.31 6.56 -8.99
N ARG A 322 16.44 6.86 -9.60
CA ARG A 322 17.31 7.96 -9.16
C ARG A 322 16.63 9.31 -9.36
N TRP A 323 16.69 10.15 -8.34
CA TRP A 323 16.13 11.50 -8.32
C TRP A 323 17.07 12.45 -7.58
N PRO A 324 18.28 12.71 -8.10
CA PRO A 324 19.33 13.40 -7.38
C PRO A 324 19.01 14.87 -7.08
N SER A 325 18.03 15.46 -7.78
CA SER A 325 17.59 16.82 -7.51
C SER A 325 16.98 17.01 -6.12
N GLY A 326 16.41 15.94 -5.52
CA GLY A 326 15.65 15.99 -4.27
C GLY A 326 14.41 16.89 -4.32
N GLN A 327 13.98 17.31 -5.52
CA GLN A 327 12.78 18.12 -5.75
C GLN A 327 11.52 17.31 -5.39
N ALA A 328 10.51 17.98 -4.83
CA ALA A 328 9.20 17.36 -4.71
C ALA A 328 8.61 17.10 -6.11
N VAL A 329 7.78 16.08 -6.23
CA VAL A 329 7.12 15.76 -7.50
C VAL A 329 5.91 16.67 -7.67
N ALA A 330 5.89 17.44 -8.76
CA ALA A 330 4.78 18.32 -9.11
C ALA A 330 3.72 17.62 -9.96
N GLY A 331 4.10 16.59 -10.72
CA GLY A 331 3.17 15.87 -11.57
C GLY A 331 3.68 14.53 -12.05
N VAL A 332 2.73 13.62 -12.29
CA VAL A 332 2.95 12.32 -12.92
C VAL A 332 1.91 12.15 -14.01
N MET A 333 2.36 11.92 -15.22
CA MET A 333 1.49 11.78 -16.39
C MET A 333 1.82 10.50 -17.16
N LEU A 334 0.80 9.73 -17.50
CA LEU A 334 0.91 8.54 -18.34
C LEU A 334 0.40 8.86 -19.74
N ASP A 335 1.26 8.63 -20.74
CA ASP A 335 0.91 8.73 -22.15
C ASP A 335 1.45 7.49 -22.89
N GLY A 336 0.52 6.65 -23.37
CA GLY A 336 0.86 5.35 -23.94
C GLY A 336 1.71 4.54 -22.96
N ASP A 337 2.87 4.09 -23.39
CA ASP A 337 3.84 3.34 -22.60
C ASP A 337 4.95 4.23 -22.00
N THR A 338 4.68 5.51 -21.80
CA THR A 338 5.62 6.47 -21.21
C THR A 338 5.00 7.12 -19.98
N LEU A 339 5.67 7.00 -18.82
CA LEU A 339 5.37 7.75 -17.63
C LEU A 339 6.31 8.94 -17.53
N THR A 340 5.77 10.15 -17.52
CA THR A 340 6.53 11.39 -17.30
C THR A 340 6.35 11.85 -15.85
N VAL A 341 7.45 12.03 -15.15
CA VAL A 341 7.50 12.56 -13.79
C VAL A 341 8.17 13.92 -13.82
N THR A 342 7.52 14.94 -13.27
CA THR A 342 8.03 16.32 -13.22
C THR A 342 8.21 16.78 -11.78
N GLY A 343 9.34 17.43 -11.49
CA GLY A 343 9.63 18.08 -10.23
C GLY A 343 9.11 19.51 -10.19
N ASP A 344 8.97 20.04 -8.98
CA ASP A 344 8.50 21.41 -8.73
C ASP A 344 9.44 22.51 -9.24
N TRP A 345 10.69 22.18 -9.55
CA TRP A 345 11.74 23.11 -10.03
C TRP A 345 12.35 22.65 -11.37
N GLY A 346 11.57 21.91 -12.19
CA GLY A 346 11.90 21.58 -13.56
C GLY A 346 12.69 20.27 -13.78
N ALA A 347 12.94 19.47 -12.75
CA ALA A 347 13.42 18.10 -12.97
C ALA A 347 12.37 17.30 -13.75
N GLU A 348 12.81 16.50 -14.71
CA GLU A 348 11.92 15.64 -15.51
C GLU A 348 12.57 14.28 -15.75
N ARG A 349 11.79 13.21 -15.65
CA ARG A 349 12.15 11.85 -16.06
C ARG A 349 11.03 11.25 -16.89
N LYS A 350 11.39 10.61 -18.00
CA LYS A 350 10.50 9.79 -18.83
C LYS A 350 10.90 8.34 -18.68
N LEU A 351 9.93 7.51 -18.30
CA LEU A 351 10.15 6.15 -17.88
C LEU A 351 9.30 5.21 -18.72
N PRO A 352 9.85 4.10 -19.22
CA PRO A 352 9.08 3.07 -19.89
C PRO A 352 8.17 2.35 -18.88
N ILE A 353 6.91 2.15 -19.24
CA ILE A 353 5.91 1.49 -18.41
C ILE A 353 4.93 0.70 -19.28
N ARG A 354 4.28 -0.33 -18.74
CA ARG A 354 3.13 -0.98 -19.40
C ARG A 354 1.91 -0.10 -19.20
N GLY A 355 1.63 0.84 -20.12
CA GLY A 355 0.59 1.85 -19.95
C GLY A 355 -0.82 1.28 -19.80
N GLY A 356 -1.14 0.17 -20.46
CA GLY A 356 -2.42 -0.53 -20.29
C GLY A 356 -2.58 -1.34 -19.02
N TRP A 357 -1.51 -1.52 -18.21
CA TRP A 357 -1.55 -2.41 -17.05
C TRP A 357 -2.58 -2.01 -15.99
N LEU A 358 -2.72 -0.73 -15.72
CA LEU A 358 -3.63 -0.22 -14.69
C LEU A 358 -5.10 -0.18 -15.13
N GLY A 359 -5.41 -0.50 -16.38
CA GLY A 359 -6.78 -0.49 -16.88
C GLY A 359 -7.44 0.90 -16.80
N LEU A 360 -6.71 1.96 -17.14
CA LEU A 360 -7.16 3.35 -17.03
C LEU A 360 -8.13 3.77 -18.16
N SER A 361 -8.64 2.84 -18.96
CA SER A 361 -9.61 3.14 -20.05
C SER A 361 -10.91 3.72 -19.48
N HIS A 362 -11.53 4.62 -20.25
CA HIS A 362 -12.75 5.33 -19.89
C HIS A 362 -13.99 4.43 -19.75
N ASP A 363 -13.91 3.15 -20.14
CA ASP A 363 -15.01 2.21 -20.26
C ASP A 363 -15.08 1.16 -19.15
N LEU A 364 -14.64 1.47 -17.93
CA LEU A 364 -14.96 0.62 -16.79
C LEU A 364 -16.47 0.70 -16.52
N PRO A 365 -17.16 -0.45 -16.37
CA PRO A 365 -18.58 -0.45 -16.05
C PRO A 365 -18.83 0.37 -14.78
N PRO A 366 -20.03 1.00 -14.66
CA PRO A 366 -20.38 1.74 -13.46
C PRO A 366 -20.24 0.82 -12.23
N VAL A 367 -19.58 1.32 -11.19
CA VAL A 367 -19.45 0.63 -9.91
C VAL A 367 -20.87 0.40 -9.38
N THR A 368 -21.29 -0.84 -9.25
CA THR A 368 -22.55 -1.17 -8.59
C THR A 368 -22.41 -0.75 -7.11
N PRO A 369 -23.26 0.15 -6.59
CA PRO A 369 -23.15 0.57 -5.20
C PRO A 369 -23.30 -0.65 -4.30
N ALA A 370 -22.36 -0.86 -3.38
CA ALA A 370 -22.48 -1.86 -2.34
C ALA A 370 -23.74 -1.55 -1.53
N LYS A 371 -24.59 -2.55 -1.33
CA LYS A 371 -25.68 -2.46 -0.33
C LYS A 371 -25.02 -2.17 1.02
N SER A 372 -25.53 -1.17 1.71
CA SER A 372 -25.03 -0.53 2.93
C SER A 372 -23.96 -1.27 3.75
N ALA A 373 -22.99 -0.53 4.28
CA ALA A 373 -21.92 -0.99 5.18
C ALA A 373 -22.40 -1.61 6.52
N LEU A 374 -23.68 -1.94 6.64
CA LEU A 374 -24.34 -2.47 7.85
C LEU A 374 -24.49 -3.98 7.88
N ASP A 375 -24.04 -4.72 6.85
CA ASP A 375 -24.17 -6.20 6.82
C ASP A 375 -22.98 -6.94 7.47
N TRP A 376 -22.31 -6.33 8.45
CA TRP A 376 -21.19 -6.97 9.18
C TRP A 376 -21.61 -7.77 10.43
N ASP A 377 -22.93 -7.77 10.78
CA ASP A 377 -23.47 -8.42 11.97
C ASP A 377 -24.22 -9.74 11.69
N ASN A 378 -23.85 -10.52 10.65
CA ASN A 378 -24.34 -11.89 10.48
C ASN A 378 -23.23 -12.87 10.11
#